data_427c49cdab9e4d69d86e770b775b1258
#
_entry.id   427c49cdab9e4d69d86e770b775b1258
#
_cell.length_a   1.000
_cell.length_b   1.000
_cell.length_c   1.000
_cell.angle_alpha   90.00
_cell.angle_beta   90.00
_cell.angle_gamma   90.00
#
_symmetry.space_group_name_H-M   'P 1'
#
loop_
_entity.id
_entity.type
_entity.pdbx_description
1 polymer ?
#
loop_
_entity_poly.entity_id
_entity_poly.type
_entity_poly.pdbx_seq_one_letter_code
_entity_poly.pdbx_strand_id
1 'polypeptide(L)'
;MRPILCIGTYATTPYHIDKVGKNVYCIEELCYCIVHNAFLFDEDSFDKELFDWIAAECSLDRLADELRNMYAKKCSVASIAGTILDYVGYNSRKEIARTEEILRENAGMDIYQKRLSRADFLMKSGRYALAFKEYEFILNNTPDINVRLRGRIEHNEGVMYAKLFLFDRAEKMFLQAFEDGRNPESFIQYLSAVRMRLSPKEYVAFVAENEEVYEASLELEKRMNVAMEFYDSSGDKRDLRAISLIKAEGKMHEYYTKIEEKTRQIKTDYRNLVSERVGRR
;
A
#
# COMPACT_ATOMS: atom_id res chain seq x y z
N MET A 1 18.24 -12.46 -16.10
CA MET A 1 17.24 -11.46 -16.56
C MET A 1 17.40 -11.36 -18.08
N ARG A 2 16.38 -11.62 -18.87
CA ARG A 2 16.46 -11.39 -20.33
C ARG A 2 16.27 -9.88 -20.55
N PRO A 3 17.08 -9.21 -21.38
CA PRO A 3 16.84 -7.83 -21.75
C PRO A 3 15.49 -7.76 -22.49
N ILE A 4 14.63 -6.85 -22.08
CA ILE A 4 13.39 -6.54 -22.79
C ILE A 4 13.78 -5.43 -23.76
N LEU A 5 13.67 -5.70 -25.05
CA LEU A 5 13.84 -4.68 -26.08
C LEU A 5 12.61 -3.78 -26.04
N CYS A 6 12.83 -2.47 -25.99
CA CYS A 6 11.75 -1.49 -26.15
C CYS A 6 11.14 -1.63 -27.53
N ILE A 7 9.81 -1.47 -27.63
CA ILE A 7 9.10 -1.41 -28.90
C ILE A 7 8.88 0.06 -29.27
N GLY A 8 8.86 0.35 -30.57
CA GLY A 8 8.71 1.72 -31.03
C GLY A 8 9.97 2.58 -30.85
N THR A 9 9.78 3.89 -30.90
CA THR A 9 10.83 4.91 -30.78
C THR A 9 10.73 5.64 -29.45
N TYR A 10 11.86 6.16 -28.96
CA TYR A 10 11.89 7.07 -27.81
C TYR A 10 11.45 8.45 -28.27
N ALA A 11 10.42 8.99 -27.65
CA ALA A 11 9.80 10.25 -28.04
C ALA A 11 10.75 11.45 -27.82
N THR A 12 10.71 12.39 -28.73
CA THR A 12 11.39 13.69 -28.57
C THR A 12 10.53 14.63 -27.73
N THR A 13 9.21 14.55 -27.89
CA THR A 13 8.22 15.30 -27.10
C THR A 13 7.51 14.34 -26.15
N PRO A 14 7.67 14.51 -24.82
CA PRO A 14 7.03 13.60 -23.87
C PRO A 14 5.51 13.78 -23.83
N TYR A 15 4.79 12.71 -23.52
CA TYR A 15 3.40 12.81 -23.12
C TYR A 15 3.30 13.07 -21.60
N HIS A 16 2.53 14.09 -21.21
CA HIS A 16 2.29 14.37 -19.80
C HIS A 16 1.05 13.65 -19.32
N ILE A 17 1.19 12.82 -18.27
CA ILE A 17 0.07 12.15 -17.64
C ILE A 17 -0.39 13.00 -16.45
N ASP A 18 -1.39 13.86 -16.66
CA ASP A 18 -1.87 14.85 -15.68
C ASP A 18 -2.19 14.23 -14.32
N LYS A 19 -2.94 13.13 -14.29
CA LYS A 19 -3.36 12.47 -13.04
C LYS A 19 -2.23 11.85 -12.23
N VAL A 20 -1.11 11.59 -12.88
CA VAL A 20 0.11 11.05 -12.24
C VAL A 20 1.17 12.15 -12.03
N GLY A 21 1.04 13.27 -12.77
CA GLY A 21 1.98 14.39 -12.76
C GLY A 21 3.37 13.97 -13.28
N LYS A 22 3.42 13.16 -14.35
CA LYS A 22 4.67 12.65 -14.90
C LYS A 22 4.70 12.71 -16.41
N ASN A 23 5.90 13.00 -16.93
CA ASN A 23 6.21 12.88 -18.35
C ASN A 23 6.70 11.47 -18.65
N VAL A 24 6.27 10.92 -19.78
CA VAL A 24 6.72 9.63 -20.34
C VAL A 24 7.27 9.85 -21.73
N TYR A 25 8.37 9.16 -22.07
CA TYR A 25 9.10 9.30 -23.32
C TYR A 25 9.11 8.04 -24.18
N CYS A 26 8.52 6.94 -23.68
CA CYS A 26 8.33 5.72 -24.44
C CYS A 26 7.09 4.97 -23.93
N ILE A 27 6.63 4.04 -24.75
CA ILE A 27 5.42 3.27 -24.47
C ILE A 27 5.58 2.39 -23.20
N GLU A 28 6.79 1.92 -22.88
CA GLU A 28 7.07 1.13 -21.69
C GLU A 28 6.94 1.96 -20.42
N GLU A 29 7.34 3.24 -20.44
CA GLU A 29 7.13 4.17 -19.33
C GLU A 29 5.65 4.44 -19.10
N LEU A 30 4.86 4.56 -20.18
CA LEU A 30 3.40 4.64 -20.10
C LEU A 30 2.83 3.38 -19.47
N CYS A 31 3.23 2.19 -19.90
CA CYS A 31 2.81 0.92 -19.30
C CYS A 31 3.15 0.84 -17.81
N TYR A 32 4.37 1.28 -17.44
CA TYR A 32 4.78 1.38 -16.05
C TYR A 32 3.85 2.31 -15.24
N CYS A 33 3.54 3.48 -15.79
CA CYS A 33 2.64 4.44 -15.14
C CYS A 33 1.23 3.87 -14.98
N ILE A 34 0.67 3.22 -16.00
CA ILE A 34 -0.66 2.60 -15.95
C ILE A 34 -0.71 1.54 -14.84
N VAL A 35 0.22 0.59 -14.81
CA VAL A 35 0.21 -0.51 -13.84
C VAL A 35 0.38 -0.01 -12.41
N HIS A 36 1.27 0.98 -12.19
CA HIS A 36 1.57 1.45 -10.84
C HIS A 36 0.61 2.50 -10.30
N ASN A 37 -0.21 3.08 -11.16
CA ASN A 37 -1.18 4.13 -10.80
C ASN A 37 -2.59 3.84 -11.32
N ALA A 38 -2.94 2.58 -11.58
CA ALA A 38 -4.23 2.16 -12.15
C ALA A 38 -5.44 2.79 -11.45
N PHE A 39 -5.37 3.01 -10.14
CA PHE A 39 -6.42 3.68 -9.37
C PHE A 39 -6.76 5.10 -9.84
N LEU A 40 -5.81 5.79 -10.48
CA LEU A 40 -5.99 7.18 -10.92
C LEU A 40 -6.46 7.32 -12.36
N PHE A 41 -6.31 6.26 -13.17
CA PHE A 41 -6.72 6.29 -14.57
C PHE A 41 -8.23 6.14 -14.73
N ASP A 42 -8.78 6.88 -15.69
CA ASP A 42 -10.19 6.87 -16.06
C ASP A 42 -10.36 7.18 -17.56
N GLU A 43 -11.60 7.47 -18.00
CA GLU A 43 -11.91 7.73 -19.39
C GLU A 43 -11.11 8.91 -19.97
N ASP A 44 -10.93 9.98 -19.20
CA ASP A 44 -10.18 11.16 -19.64
C ASP A 44 -8.68 10.92 -19.79
N SER A 45 -8.18 9.81 -19.22
CA SER A 45 -6.75 9.45 -19.29
C SER A 45 -6.37 8.76 -20.61
N PHE A 46 -7.36 8.34 -21.42
CA PHE A 46 -7.17 7.64 -22.68
C PHE A 46 -7.87 8.41 -23.79
N ASP A 47 -7.30 9.52 -24.17
CA ASP A 47 -7.85 10.48 -25.10
C ASP A 47 -7.17 10.43 -26.48
N LYS A 48 -7.62 11.30 -27.36
CA LYS A 48 -7.05 11.42 -28.71
C LYS A 48 -5.59 11.89 -28.69
N GLU A 49 -5.22 12.76 -27.76
CA GLU A 49 -3.87 13.30 -27.66
C GLU A 49 -2.87 12.19 -27.31
N LEU A 50 -3.22 11.29 -26.39
CA LEU A 50 -2.42 10.11 -26.09
C LEU A 50 -2.24 9.21 -27.32
N PHE A 51 -3.32 8.96 -28.08
CA PHE A 51 -3.24 8.08 -29.25
C PHE A 51 -2.42 8.70 -30.38
N ASP A 52 -2.51 10.02 -30.57
CA ASP A 52 -1.70 10.76 -31.53
C ASP A 52 -0.21 10.76 -31.13
N TRP A 53 0.11 10.88 -29.83
CA TRP A 53 1.45 10.74 -29.32
C TRP A 53 2.01 9.32 -29.52
N ILE A 54 1.23 8.27 -29.28
CA ILE A 54 1.62 6.87 -29.52
C ILE A 54 1.98 6.66 -31.00
N ALA A 55 1.20 7.22 -31.90
CA ALA A 55 1.46 7.11 -33.34
C ALA A 55 2.70 7.92 -33.77
N ALA A 56 2.70 9.22 -33.48
CA ALA A 56 3.69 10.15 -34.02
C ALA A 56 5.05 10.03 -33.33
N GLU A 57 5.09 9.95 -32.01
CA GLU A 57 6.33 10.00 -31.23
C GLU A 57 6.87 8.58 -30.95
N CYS A 58 6.01 7.60 -30.69
CA CYS A 58 6.44 6.22 -30.44
C CYS A 58 6.52 5.38 -31.71
N SER A 59 6.06 5.88 -32.88
CA SER A 59 5.99 5.14 -34.16
C SER A 59 5.20 3.82 -34.07
N LEU A 60 4.10 3.83 -33.34
CA LEU A 60 3.23 2.66 -33.10
C LEU A 60 1.84 2.87 -33.73
N ASP A 61 1.79 3.17 -35.04
CA ASP A 61 0.56 3.49 -35.78
C ASP A 61 -0.54 2.44 -35.61
N ARG A 62 -0.18 1.15 -35.69
CA ARG A 62 -1.15 0.05 -35.56
C ARG A 62 -1.84 0.05 -34.20
N LEU A 63 -1.07 0.25 -33.13
CA LEU A 63 -1.63 0.33 -31.76
C LEU A 63 -2.54 1.56 -31.65
N ALA A 64 -2.08 2.72 -32.11
CA ALA A 64 -2.85 3.96 -32.06
C ALA A 64 -4.19 3.83 -32.80
N ASP A 65 -4.20 3.21 -33.99
CA ASP A 65 -5.43 2.98 -34.76
C ASP A 65 -6.39 2.02 -34.07
N GLU A 66 -5.88 0.96 -33.43
CA GLU A 66 -6.68 0.05 -32.61
C GLU A 66 -7.31 0.79 -31.42
N LEU A 67 -6.52 1.61 -30.71
CA LEU A 67 -7.02 2.39 -29.57
C LEU A 67 -8.06 3.43 -29.99
N ARG A 68 -7.88 4.14 -31.12
CA ARG A 68 -8.88 5.05 -31.69
C ARG A 68 -10.20 4.33 -32.01
N ASN A 69 -10.10 3.12 -32.58
CA ASN A 69 -11.28 2.29 -32.86
C ASN A 69 -12.00 1.85 -31.58
N MET A 70 -11.26 1.46 -30.55
CA MET A 70 -11.82 1.08 -29.26
C MET A 70 -12.50 2.28 -28.58
N TYR A 71 -11.86 3.45 -28.62
CA TYR A 71 -12.40 4.70 -28.08
C TYR A 71 -13.71 5.09 -28.80
N ALA A 72 -13.74 5.02 -30.13
CA ALA A 72 -14.95 5.29 -30.93
C ALA A 72 -16.10 4.34 -30.58
N LYS A 73 -15.78 3.08 -30.24
CA LYS A 73 -16.75 2.06 -29.79
C LYS A 73 -17.12 2.17 -28.31
N LYS A 74 -16.58 3.16 -27.60
CA LYS A 74 -16.78 3.34 -26.14
C LYS A 74 -16.40 2.10 -25.32
N CYS A 75 -15.30 1.44 -25.68
CA CYS A 75 -14.77 0.34 -24.89
C CYS A 75 -14.36 0.84 -23.49
N SER A 76 -14.39 -0.06 -22.51
CA SER A 76 -14.02 0.29 -21.14
C SER A 76 -12.55 0.70 -21.01
N VAL A 77 -12.26 1.57 -20.05
CA VAL A 77 -10.89 1.98 -19.68
C VAL A 77 -9.99 0.76 -19.43
N ALA A 78 -10.51 -0.25 -18.75
CA ALA A 78 -9.79 -1.50 -18.50
C ALA A 78 -9.40 -2.22 -19.81
N SER A 79 -10.30 -2.26 -20.80
CA SER A 79 -10.01 -2.88 -22.09
C SER A 79 -8.95 -2.10 -22.88
N ILE A 80 -9.04 -0.77 -22.89
CA ILE A 80 -8.05 0.10 -23.58
C ILE A 80 -6.67 -0.08 -22.94
N ALA A 81 -6.59 0.02 -21.63
CA ALA A 81 -5.34 -0.18 -20.88
C ALA A 81 -4.77 -1.59 -21.09
N GLY A 82 -5.63 -2.64 -21.01
CA GLY A 82 -5.25 -4.02 -21.26
C GLY A 82 -4.64 -4.22 -22.64
N THR A 83 -5.23 -3.60 -23.68
CA THR A 83 -4.73 -3.66 -25.06
C THR A 83 -3.33 -3.03 -25.16
N ILE A 84 -3.10 -1.87 -24.54
CA ILE A 84 -1.77 -1.23 -24.51
C ILE A 84 -0.77 -2.17 -23.85
N LEU A 85 -1.09 -2.67 -22.65
CA LEU A 85 -0.19 -3.51 -21.85
C LEU A 85 0.16 -4.84 -22.54
N ASP A 86 -0.83 -5.46 -23.16
CA ASP A 86 -0.64 -6.74 -23.88
C ASP A 86 0.15 -6.56 -25.19
N TYR A 87 -0.13 -5.48 -25.95
CA TYR A 87 0.59 -5.15 -27.16
C TYR A 87 2.08 -4.91 -26.91
N VAL A 88 2.41 -4.17 -25.85
CA VAL A 88 3.80 -3.86 -25.47
C VAL A 88 4.52 -5.08 -24.90
N GLY A 89 3.82 -5.96 -24.21
CA GLY A 89 4.39 -7.17 -23.62
C GLY A 89 5.43 -6.92 -22.52
N TYR A 90 5.48 -5.70 -21.97
CA TYR A 90 6.41 -5.33 -20.89
C TYR A 90 5.99 -5.93 -19.54
N ASN A 91 4.70 -6.06 -19.32
CA ASN A 91 4.11 -6.53 -18.08
C ASN A 91 3.70 -8.01 -18.16
N SER A 92 3.73 -8.71 -17.03
CA SER A 92 3.24 -10.07 -16.94
C SER A 92 1.71 -10.13 -17.08
N ARG A 93 1.16 -11.25 -17.54
CA ARG A 93 -0.30 -11.45 -17.63
C ARG A 93 -1.00 -11.25 -16.28
N LYS A 94 -0.34 -11.57 -15.17
CA LYS A 94 -0.87 -11.36 -13.82
C LYS A 94 -0.97 -9.87 -13.47
N GLU A 95 0.02 -9.07 -13.86
CA GLU A 95 0.00 -7.61 -13.67
C GLU A 95 -1.08 -6.97 -14.52
N ILE A 96 -1.23 -7.40 -15.78
CA ILE A 96 -2.26 -6.91 -16.70
C ILE A 96 -3.66 -7.19 -16.13
N ALA A 97 -3.95 -8.46 -15.79
CA ALA A 97 -5.25 -8.85 -15.23
C ALA A 97 -5.61 -8.06 -13.97
N ARG A 98 -4.63 -7.86 -13.07
CA ARG A 98 -4.82 -7.06 -11.86
C ARG A 98 -5.08 -5.58 -12.17
N THR A 99 -4.37 -5.02 -13.13
CA THR A 99 -4.57 -3.63 -13.57
C THR A 99 -5.96 -3.43 -14.12
N GLU A 100 -6.43 -4.34 -14.97
CA GLU A 100 -7.79 -4.31 -15.52
C GLU A 100 -8.87 -4.45 -14.42
N GLU A 101 -8.64 -5.29 -13.41
CA GLU A 101 -9.53 -5.45 -12.25
C GLU A 101 -9.67 -4.13 -11.49
N ILE A 102 -8.54 -3.49 -11.14
CA ILE A 102 -8.53 -2.19 -10.46
C ILE A 102 -9.26 -1.12 -11.29
N LEU A 103 -9.02 -1.05 -12.59
CA LEU A 103 -9.67 -0.08 -13.47
C LEU A 103 -11.19 -0.31 -13.56
N ARG A 104 -11.65 -1.57 -13.55
CA ARG A 104 -13.08 -1.92 -13.53
C ARG A 104 -13.73 -1.55 -12.20
N GLU A 105 -13.08 -1.87 -11.09
CA GLU A 105 -13.59 -1.56 -9.74
C GLU A 105 -13.70 -0.07 -9.49
N ASN A 106 -12.79 0.75 -10.05
CA ASN A 106 -12.78 2.19 -9.87
C ASN A 106 -13.57 2.96 -10.95
N ALA A 107 -14.25 2.27 -11.87
CA ALA A 107 -15.07 2.90 -12.87
C ALA A 107 -16.21 3.71 -12.22
N GLY A 108 -16.34 4.99 -12.59
CA GLY A 108 -17.38 5.89 -12.05
C GLY A 108 -17.10 6.45 -10.64
N MET A 109 -15.99 6.08 -10.01
CA MET A 109 -15.58 6.68 -8.74
C MET A 109 -15.03 8.10 -8.94
N ASP A 110 -15.32 9.00 -7.98
CA ASP A 110 -14.66 10.32 -7.93
C ASP A 110 -13.18 10.19 -7.51
N ILE A 111 -12.44 11.30 -7.63
CA ILE A 111 -10.99 11.30 -7.35
C ILE A 111 -10.66 10.92 -5.91
N TYR A 112 -11.50 11.29 -4.93
CA TYR A 112 -11.27 11.00 -3.52
C TYR A 112 -11.53 9.51 -3.22
N GLN A 113 -12.56 8.93 -3.82
CA GLN A 113 -12.86 7.50 -3.73
C GLN A 113 -11.74 6.65 -4.37
N LYS A 114 -11.25 7.06 -5.54
CA LYS A 114 -10.10 6.42 -6.21
C LYS A 114 -8.84 6.47 -5.34
N ARG A 115 -8.53 7.63 -4.76
CA ARG A 115 -7.38 7.78 -3.85
C ARG A 115 -7.54 6.97 -2.57
N LEU A 116 -8.75 6.89 -2.01
CA LEU A 116 -9.04 6.07 -0.85
C LEU A 116 -8.79 4.58 -1.14
N SER A 117 -9.30 4.08 -2.26
CA SER A 117 -9.06 2.70 -2.72
C SER A 117 -7.56 2.42 -2.90
N ARG A 118 -6.82 3.39 -3.47
CA ARG A 118 -5.37 3.31 -3.60
C ARG A 118 -4.66 3.30 -2.25
N ALA A 119 -5.05 4.18 -1.32
CA ALA A 119 -4.48 4.24 0.02
C ALA A 119 -4.66 2.92 0.78
N ASP A 120 -5.88 2.38 0.79
CA ASP A 120 -6.22 1.10 1.40
C ASP A 120 -5.40 -0.06 0.79
N PHE A 121 -5.23 -0.06 -0.53
CA PHE A 121 -4.40 -1.03 -1.23
C PHE A 121 -2.93 -0.92 -0.86
N LEU A 122 -2.37 0.29 -0.83
CA LEU A 122 -0.97 0.55 -0.45
C LEU A 122 -0.71 0.14 1.00
N MET A 123 -1.65 0.43 1.91
CA MET A 123 -1.60 0.01 3.30
C MET A 123 -1.56 -1.52 3.43
N LYS A 124 -2.49 -2.23 2.76
CA LYS A 124 -2.54 -3.70 2.75
C LYS A 124 -1.28 -4.33 2.14
N SER A 125 -0.66 -3.63 1.19
CA SER A 125 0.58 -4.05 0.53
C SER A 125 1.85 -3.69 1.31
N GLY A 126 1.73 -3.11 2.51
CA GLY A 126 2.86 -2.68 3.32
C GLY A 126 3.65 -1.49 2.74
N ARG A 127 3.02 -0.64 1.92
CA ARG A 127 3.62 0.55 1.30
C ARG A 127 3.19 1.81 2.06
N TYR A 128 3.52 1.85 3.35
CA TYR A 128 2.95 2.81 4.29
C TYR A 128 3.29 4.27 3.95
N ALA A 129 4.52 4.57 3.52
CA ALA A 129 4.89 5.94 3.15
C ALA A 129 4.01 6.50 2.01
N LEU A 130 3.66 5.66 1.04
CA LEU A 130 2.76 6.05 -0.05
C LEU A 130 1.30 6.11 0.41
N ALA A 131 0.87 5.18 1.26
CA ALA A 131 -0.48 5.18 1.82
C ALA A 131 -0.75 6.46 2.64
N PHE A 132 0.20 6.88 3.49
CA PHE A 132 0.11 8.13 4.25
C PHE A 132 -0.10 9.34 3.33
N LYS A 133 0.64 9.45 2.23
CA LYS A 133 0.48 10.57 1.26
C LYS A 133 -0.92 10.62 0.65
N GLU A 134 -1.50 9.45 0.34
CA GLU A 134 -2.86 9.40 -0.19
C GLU A 134 -3.91 9.77 0.86
N TYR A 135 -3.79 9.26 2.09
CA TYR A 135 -4.68 9.62 3.19
C TYR A 135 -4.58 11.11 3.54
N GLU A 136 -3.36 11.65 3.66
CA GLU A 136 -3.13 13.07 3.90
C GLU A 136 -3.77 13.95 2.80
N PHE A 137 -3.62 13.53 1.52
CA PHE A 137 -4.28 14.24 0.42
C PHE A 137 -5.80 14.26 0.59
N ILE A 138 -6.42 13.14 0.96
CA ILE A 138 -7.87 13.04 1.15
C ILE A 138 -8.30 13.94 2.32
N LEU A 139 -7.62 13.86 3.46
CA LEU A 139 -7.94 14.66 4.65
C LEU A 139 -7.86 16.17 4.39
N ASN A 140 -6.89 16.61 3.58
CA ASN A 140 -6.62 18.02 3.31
C ASN A 140 -7.47 18.61 2.17
N ASN A 141 -7.97 17.78 1.25
CA ASN A 141 -8.59 18.27 0.01
C ASN A 141 -10.06 17.85 -0.16
N THR A 142 -10.59 16.94 0.68
CA THR A 142 -12.00 16.55 0.57
C THR A 142 -12.88 17.61 1.25
N PRO A 143 -13.72 18.36 0.48
CA PRO A 143 -14.68 19.26 1.07
C PRO A 143 -15.65 18.49 1.98
N ASP A 144 -15.95 19.04 3.18
CA ASP A 144 -16.91 18.48 4.11
C ASP A 144 -16.74 16.98 4.38
N ILE A 145 -15.50 16.54 4.63
CA ILE A 145 -15.19 15.14 4.89
C ILE A 145 -16.07 14.60 6.03
N ASN A 146 -16.77 13.52 5.76
CA ASN A 146 -17.61 12.87 6.75
C ASN A 146 -16.75 12.35 7.94
N VAL A 147 -17.18 12.63 9.18
CA VAL A 147 -16.46 12.23 10.41
C VAL A 147 -16.19 10.72 10.48
N ARG A 148 -17.08 9.88 9.93
CA ARG A 148 -16.85 8.42 9.87
C ARG A 148 -15.71 8.07 8.91
N LEU A 149 -15.61 8.76 7.77
CA LEU A 149 -14.51 8.55 6.82
C LEU A 149 -13.19 9.03 7.43
N ARG A 150 -13.21 10.18 8.09
CA ARG A 150 -12.05 10.70 8.83
C ARG A 150 -11.58 9.68 9.87
N GLY A 151 -12.46 9.24 10.75
CA GLY A 151 -12.13 8.25 11.78
C GLY A 151 -11.62 6.92 11.20
N ARG A 152 -12.13 6.49 10.02
CA ARG A 152 -11.59 5.32 9.32
C ARG A 152 -10.15 5.55 8.82
N ILE A 153 -9.86 6.72 8.26
CA ILE A 153 -8.51 7.07 7.79
C ILE A 153 -7.54 7.11 8.98
N GLU A 154 -7.91 7.81 10.04
CA GLU A 154 -7.11 7.90 11.27
C GLU A 154 -6.86 6.54 11.91
N HIS A 155 -7.87 5.65 11.91
CA HIS A 155 -7.69 4.26 12.33
C HIS A 155 -6.63 3.54 11.49
N ASN A 156 -6.71 3.66 10.17
CA ASN A 156 -5.76 3.04 9.26
C ASN A 156 -4.34 3.61 9.44
N GLU A 157 -4.21 4.92 9.68
CA GLU A 157 -2.93 5.55 10.01
C GLU A 157 -2.39 5.03 11.35
N GLY A 158 -3.24 4.87 12.35
CA GLY A 158 -2.89 4.23 13.63
C GLY A 158 -2.33 2.82 13.43
N VAL A 159 -2.98 2.00 12.60
CA VAL A 159 -2.49 0.65 12.25
C VAL A 159 -1.12 0.70 11.59
N MET A 160 -0.89 1.62 10.65
CA MET A 160 0.40 1.77 9.99
C MET A 160 1.50 2.22 10.98
N TYR A 161 1.21 3.18 11.85
CA TYR A 161 2.16 3.59 12.91
C TYR A 161 2.48 2.45 13.87
N ALA A 162 1.49 1.67 14.29
CA ALA A 162 1.70 0.49 15.15
C ALA A 162 2.59 -0.56 14.45
N LYS A 163 2.38 -0.82 13.15
CA LYS A 163 3.23 -1.71 12.34
C LYS A 163 4.66 -1.19 12.16
N LEU A 164 4.87 0.10 12.30
CA LEU A 164 6.19 0.74 12.31
C LEU A 164 6.79 0.86 13.73
N PHE A 165 6.16 0.29 14.74
CA PHE A 165 6.54 0.37 16.15
C PHE A 165 6.56 1.81 16.71
N LEU A 166 5.81 2.73 16.10
CA LEU A 166 5.65 4.12 16.52
C LEU A 166 4.40 4.26 17.40
N PHE A 167 4.43 3.60 18.55
CA PHE A 167 3.26 3.45 19.43
C PHE A 167 2.70 4.77 19.95
N ASP A 168 3.54 5.78 20.20
CA ASP A 168 3.09 7.13 20.60
C ASP A 168 2.20 7.78 19.54
N ARG A 169 2.51 7.57 18.25
CA ARG A 169 1.71 8.10 17.13
C ARG A 169 0.49 7.25 16.91
N ALA A 170 0.63 5.94 17.01
CA ALA A 170 -0.48 5.01 16.87
C ALA A 170 -1.58 5.29 17.92
N GLU A 171 -1.18 5.49 19.18
CA GLU A 171 -2.07 5.84 20.29
C GLU A 171 -2.91 7.08 19.96
N LYS A 172 -2.27 8.16 19.50
CA LYS A 172 -2.96 9.41 19.15
C LYS A 172 -3.96 9.21 18.01
N MET A 173 -3.55 8.49 16.95
CA MET A 173 -4.43 8.26 15.79
C MET A 173 -5.61 7.37 16.14
N PHE A 174 -5.43 6.33 16.94
CA PHE A 174 -6.53 5.47 17.36
C PHE A 174 -7.51 6.17 18.29
N LEU A 175 -7.02 7.03 19.19
CA LEU A 175 -7.89 7.84 20.06
C LEU A 175 -8.72 8.81 19.22
N GLN A 176 -8.09 9.56 18.32
CA GLN A 176 -8.76 10.47 17.40
C GLN A 176 -9.81 9.73 16.55
N ALA A 177 -9.42 8.58 15.98
CA ALA A 177 -10.33 7.73 15.21
C ALA A 177 -11.55 7.26 16.01
N PHE A 178 -11.39 7.02 17.30
CA PHE A 178 -12.51 6.68 18.18
C PHE A 178 -13.37 7.90 18.48
N GLU A 179 -12.78 9.06 18.71
CA GLU A 179 -13.52 10.30 18.96
C GLU A 179 -14.38 10.69 17.77
N ASP A 180 -13.83 10.60 16.54
CA ASP A 180 -14.53 10.96 15.30
C ASP A 180 -15.51 9.84 14.86
N GLY A 181 -15.04 8.62 14.79
CA GLY A 181 -15.80 7.50 14.21
C GLY A 181 -16.65 6.70 15.18
N ARG A 182 -16.42 6.83 16.49
CA ARG A 182 -17.04 6.03 17.57
C ARG A 182 -16.94 4.52 17.34
N ASN A 183 -15.89 4.07 16.63
CA ASN A 183 -15.67 2.67 16.37
C ASN A 183 -15.01 2.01 17.59
N PRO A 184 -15.65 1.03 18.26
CA PRO A 184 -15.08 0.36 19.43
C PRO A 184 -13.73 -0.32 19.16
N GLU A 185 -13.50 -0.78 17.92
CA GLU A 185 -12.22 -1.39 17.53
C GLU A 185 -11.07 -0.36 17.62
N SER A 186 -11.32 0.90 17.26
CA SER A 186 -10.31 1.96 17.39
C SER A 186 -9.92 2.17 18.86
N PHE A 187 -10.85 2.06 19.78
CA PHE A 187 -10.57 2.17 21.21
C PHE A 187 -9.75 0.99 21.74
N ILE A 188 -10.06 -0.24 21.32
CA ILE A 188 -9.24 -1.42 21.66
C ILE A 188 -7.81 -1.26 21.11
N GLN A 189 -7.65 -0.77 19.88
CA GLN A 189 -6.34 -0.53 19.29
C GLN A 189 -5.58 0.62 19.97
N TYR A 190 -6.29 1.65 20.44
CA TYR A 190 -5.72 2.68 21.30
C TYR A 190 -5.09 2.08 22.55
N LEU A 191 -5.85 1.26 23.29
CA LEU A 191 -5.35 0.58 24.49
C LEU A 191 -4.19 -0.37 24.18
N SER A 192 -4.24 -1.05 23.03
CA SER A 192 -3.14 -1.88 22.56
C SER A 192 -1.86 -1.06 22.38
N ALA A 193 -1.94 0.12 21.77
CA ALA A 193 -0.79 1.00 21.60
C ALA A 193 -0.26 1.52 22.95
N VAL A 194 -1.14 1.92 23.87
CA VAL A 194 -0.78 2.28 25.25
C VAL A 194 -0.06 1.12 25.95
N ARG A 195 -0.63 -0.09 25.86
CA ARG A 195 -0.07 -1.31 26.45
C ARG A 195 1.33 -1.65 25.91
N MET A 196 1.59 -1.40 24.63
CA MET A 196 2.88 -1.64 23.99
C MET A 196 3.91 -0.56 24.33
N ARG A 197 3.48 0.64 24.65
CA ARG A 197 4.34 1.76 25.04
C ARG A 197 4.75 1.72 26.49
N LEU A 198 3.86 1.36 27.37
CA LEU A 198 4.06 1.33 28.83
C LEU A 198 4.68 0.01 29.28
N SER A 199 5.41 0.05 30.38
CA SER A 199 5.77 -1.18 31.11
C SER A 199 4.52 -1.84 31.69
N PRO A 200 4.54 -3.15 32.00
CA PRO A 200 3.41 -3.83 32.60
C PRO A 200 2.88 -3.16 33.87
N LYS A 201 3.77 -2.63 34.71
CA LYS A 201 3.42 -1.94 35.95
C LYS A 201 2.71 -0.61 35.69
N GLU A 202 3.22 0.16 34.76
CA GLU A 202 2.62 1.45 34.35
C GLU A 202 1.26 1.27 33.69
N TYR A 203 1.10 0.22 32.86
CA TYR A 203 -0.19 -0.08 32.24
C TYR A 203 -1.25 -0.47 33.27
N VAL A 204 -0.91 -1.28 34.28
CA VAL A 204 -1.83 -1.63 35.38
C VAL A 204 -2.26 -0.37 36.14
N ALA A 205 -1.32 0.54 36.44
CA ALA A 205 -1.64 1.81 37.09
C ALA A 205 -2.57 2.67 36.20
N PHE A 206 -2.28 2.77 34.90
CA PHE A 206 -3.11 3.49 33.94
C PHE A 206 -4.56 2.97 33.91
N VAL A 207 -4.75 1.64 33.88
CA VAL A 207 -6.09 1.04 33.89
C VAL A 207 -6.80 1.28 35.23
N ALA A 208 -6.07 1.25 36.35
CA ALA A 208 -6.64 1.49 37.68
C ALA A 208 -7.08 2.95 37.87
N GLU A 209 -6.41 3.90 37.22
CA GLU A 209 -6.74 5.33 37.27
C GLU A 209 -7.85 5.74 36.30
N ASN A 210 -8.21 4.89 35.33
CA ASN A 210 -9.18 5.17 34.27
C ASN A 210 -10.23 4.08 34.22
N GLU A 211 -11.30 4.18 35.01
CA GLU A 211 -12.34 3.15 35.12
C GLU A 211 -13.03 2.84 33.79
N GLU A 212 -13.16 3.84 32.90
CA GLU A 212 -13.79 3.70 31.60
C GLU A 212 -13.06 2.76 30.64
N VAL A 213 -11.75 2.50 30.88
CA VAL A 213 -10.96 1.60 30.03
C VAL A 213 -10.98 0.15 30.53
N TYR A 214 -11.52 -0.12 31.72
CA TYR A 214 -11.40 -1.43 32.38
C TYR A 214 -11.97 -2.59 31.53
N GLU A 215 -13.21 -2.47 31.05
CA GLU A 215 -13.83 -3.53 30.24
C GLU A 215 -13.06 -3.77 28.92
N ALA A 216 -12.65 -2.69 28.27
CA ALA A 216 -11.87 -2.77 27.03
C ALA A 216 -10.47 -3.37 27.28
N SER A 217 -9.87 -3.12 28.46
CA SER A 217 -8.60 -3.73 28.84
C SER A 217 -8.70 -5.23 29.03
N LEU A 218 -9.80 -5.74 29.61
CA LEU A 218 -10.05 -7.18 29.71
C LEU A 218 -10.19 -7.85 28.35
N GLU A 219 -10.88 -7.21 27.41
CA GLU A 219 -11.00 -7.71 26.04
C GLU A 219 -9.62 -7.70 25.33
N LEU A 220 -8.84 -6.66 25.53
CA LEU A 220 -7.48 -6.59 24.99
C LEU A 220 -6.60 -7.74 25.51
N GLU A 221 -6.60 -8.01 26.82
CA GLU A 221 -5.81 -9.11 27.41
C GLU A 221 -6.22 -10.47 26.86
N LYS A 222 -7.54 -10.72 26.63
CA LYS A 222 -8.00 -11.94 25.96
C LYS A 222 -7.42 -12.06 24.56
N ARG A 223 -7.46 -10.99 23.75
CA ARG A 223 -6.90 -10.96 22.39
C ARG A 223 -5.38 -11.17 22.41
N MET A 224 -4.67 -10.57 23.35
CA MET A 224 -3.24 -10.75 23.53
C MET A 224 -2.88 -12.20 23.86
N ASN A 225 -3.62 -12.86 24.75
CA ASN A 225 -3.39 -14.26 25.07
C ASN A 225 -3.53 -15.15 23.83
N VAL A 226 -4.60 -14.98 23.05
CA VAL A 226 -4.78 -15.71 21.78
C VAL A 226 -3.63 -15.42 20.80
N ALA A 227 -3.19 -14.17 20.69
CA ALA A 227 -2.06 -13.81 19.83
C ALA A 227 -0.74 -14.45 20.30
N MET A 228 -0.52 -14.54 21.61
CA MET A 228 0.65 -15.23 22.20
C MET A 228 0.65 -16.73 21.90
N GLU A 229 -0.48 -17.43 22.05
CA GLU A 229 -0.63 -18.83 21.69
C GLU A 229 -0.31 -19.07 20.20
N PHE A 230 -0.85 -18.20 19.33
CA PHE A 230 -0.55 -18.23 17.90
C PHE A 230 0.94 -18.02 17.62
N TYR A 231 1.56 -17.02 18.27
CA TYR A 231 3.00 -16.76 18.13
C TYR A 231 3.83 -17.94 18.59
N ASP A 232 3.47 -18.62 19.70
CA ASP A 232 4.20 -19.77 20.22
C ASP A 232 4.25 -20.96 19.25
N SER A 233 3.26 -21.07 18.37
CA SER A 233 3.21 -22.07 17.29
C SER A 233 3.84 -21.61 15.97
N SER A 234 4.25 -20.33 15.87
CA SER A 234 4.71 -19.69 14.62
C SER A 234 6.09 -20.18 14.15
N GLY A 235 6.38 -19.94 12.86
CA GLY A 235 7.71 -20.15 12.28
C GLY A 235 8.77 -19.25 12.92
N ASP A 236 8.44 -18.00 13.20
CA ASP A 236 9.37 -17.05 13.82
C ASP A 236 9.84 -17.51 15.21
N LYS A 237 8.92 -18.05 16.03
CA LYS A 237 9.30 -18.61 17.33
C LYS A 237 10.20 -19.83 17.20
N ARG A 238 9.94 -20.69 16.19
CA ARG A 238 10.81 -21.86 15.90
C ARG A 238 12.20 -21.42 15.47
N ASP A 239 12.30 -20.42 14.60
CA ASP A 239 13.58 -19.85 14.15
C ASP A 239 14.39 -19.31 15.34
N LEU A 240 13.75 -18.53 16.23
CA LEU A 240 14.42 -18.00 17.42
C LEU A 240 14.88 -19.09 18.39
N ARG A 241 14.08 -20.16 18.57
CA ARG A 241 14.48 -21.31 19.37
C ARG A 241 15.68 -22.02 18.75
N ALA A 242 15.69 -22.23 17.43
CA ALA A 242 16.83 -22.85 16.73
C ALA A 242 18.11 -22.03 16.91
N ILE A 243 18.04 -20.70 16.77
CA ILE A 243 19.18 -19.80 17.00
C ILE A 243 19.68 -19.90 18.46
N SER A 244 18.75 -19.96 19.42
CA SER A 244 19.08 -20.11 20.84
C SER A 244 19.80 -21.45 21.15
N LEU A 245 19.39 -22.55 20.50
CA LEU A 245 20.02 -23.84 20.64
C LEU A 245 21.47 -23.84 20.08
N ILE A 246 21.69 -23.24 18.89
CA ILE A 246 23.02 -23.10 18.30
C ILE A 246 23.96 -22.36 19.28
N LYS A 247 23.46 -21.32 19.95
CA LYS A 247 24.22 -20.61 20.98
C LYS A 247 24.55 -21.50 22.17
N ALA A 248 23.56 -22.28 22.65
CA ALA A 248 23.74 -23.19 23.82
C ALA A 248 24.73 -24.33 23.53
N GLU A 249 24.81 -24.77 22.27
CA GLU A 249 25.79 -25.77 21.80
C GLU A 249 27.20 -25.19 21.63
N GLY A 250 27.43 -23.91 21.88
CA GLY A 250 28.73 -23.25 21.74
C GLY A 250 29.16 -22.98 20.30
N LYS A 251 28.28 -23.16 19.31
CA LYS A 251 28.55 -22.94 17.88
C LYS A 251 28.48 -21.43 17.54
N MET A 252 29.38 -20.64 18.13
CA MET A 252 29.31 -19.19 18.10
C MET A 252 29.36 -18.59 16.68
N HIS A 253 30.16 -19.17 15.77
CA HIS A 253 30.25 -18.70 14.39
C HIS A 253 28.89 -18.82 13.67
N GLU A 254 28.25 -20.00 13.79
CA GLU A 254 26.92 -20.25 13.19
C GLU A 254 25.86 -19.35 13.83
N TYR A 255 25.90 -19.16 15.15
CA TYR A 255 25.02 -18.26 15.87
C TYR A 255 25.08 -16.82 15.31
N TYR A 256 26.27 -16.23 15.18
CA TYR A 256 26.40 -14.88 14.65
C TYR A 256 25.98 -14.80 13.19
N THR A 257 26.28 -15.78 12.37
CA THR A 257 25.81 -15.84 10.98
C THR A 257 24.29 -15.79 10.91
N LYS A 258 23.58 -16.60 11.72
CA LYS A 258 22.11 -16.63 11.77
C LYS A 258 21.51 -15.34 12.28
N ILE A 259 22.12 -14.71 13.28
CA ILE A 259 21.69 -13.40 13.79
C ILE A 259 21.83 -12.31 12.71
N GLU A 260 22.94 -12.30 11.97
CA GLU A 260 23.14 -11.34 10.88
C GLU A 260 22.12 -11.55 9.74
N GLU A 261 21.86 -12.79 9.33
CA GLU A 261 20.86 -13.12 8.33
C GLU A 261 19.47 -12.61 8.74
N LYS A 262 19.01 -12.94 9.95
CA LYS A 262 17.70 -12.52 10.46
C LYS A 262 17.61 -11.00 10.61
N THR A 263 18.67 -10.37 11.12
CA THR A 263 18.73 -8.90 11.24
C THR A 263 18.68 -8.21 9.88
N ARG A 264 19.37 -8.74 8.88
CA ARG A 264 19.35 -8.22 7.50
C ARG A 264 17.94 -8.33 6.90
N GLN A 265 17.27 -9.46 7.12
CA GLN A 265 15.89 -9.65 6.68
C GLN A 265 14.97 -8.61 7.31
N ILE A 266 14.96 -8.48 8.65
CA ILE A 266 14.13 -7.51 9.38
C ILE A 266 14.37 -6.07 8.88
N LYS A 267 15.65 -5.68 8.71
CA LYS A 267 15.99 -4.35 8.18
C LYS A 267 15.48 -4.15 6.75
N THR A 268 15.51 -5.18 5.91
CA THR A 268 15.01 -5.11 4.54
C THR A 268 13.49 -4.97 4.53
N ASP A 269 12.79 -5.75 5.36
CA ASP A 269 11.33 -5.70 5.47
C ASP A 269 10.87 -4.33 5.98
N TYR A 270 11.52 -3.80 7.03
CA TYR A 270 11.22 -2.46 7.53
C TYR A 270 11.45 -1.36 6.48
N ARG A 271 12.57 -1.43 5.73
CA ARG A 271 12.83 -0.47 4.65
C ARG A 271 11.75 -0.50 3.57
N ASN A 272 11.20 -1.68 3.27
CA ASN A 272 10.11 -1.80 2.30
C ASN A 272 8.82 -1.11 2.77
N LEU A 273 8.53 -1.15 4.08
CA LEU A 273 7.36 -0.48 4.66
C LEU A 273 7.44 1.05 4.52
N VAL A 274 8.64 1.62 4.68
CA VAL A 274 8.86 3.08 4.66
C VAL A 274 9.33 3.61 3.30
N SER A 275 9.55 2.75 2.31
CA SER A 275 10.04 3.17 0.99
C SER A 275 8.95 3.85 0.18
N GLU A 276 9.28 5.04 -0.34
CA GLU A 276 8.45 5.74 -1.33
C GLU A 276 8.67 5.20 -2.75
N ARG A 277 9.73 4.41 -2.97
CA ARG A 277 10.00 3.83 -4.29
C ARG A 277 9.01 2.73 -4.61
N VAL A 278 8.39 2.81 -5.76
CA VAL A 278 7.60 1.72 -6.33
C VAL A 278 8.62 0.68 -6.83
N GLY A 279 9.05 -0.20 -5.92
CA GLY A 279 10.02 -1.25 -6.25
C GLY A 279 9.32 -2.44 -6.91
N ARG A 280 9.99 -3.05 -7.90
CA ARG A 280 9.63 -4.39 -8.40
C ARG A 280 9.89 -5.40 -7.26
N ARG A 281 8.87 -6.15 -6.89
CA ARG A 281 9.05 -7.44 -6.19
C ARG A 281 9.11 -8.56 -7.18
#